data_235d3c68742428bbf3efc2b0791438be
#
_entry.id   235d3c68742428bbf3efc2b0791438be
#
_cell.length_a   1.000
_cell.length_b   1.000
_cell.length_c   1.000
_cell.angle_alpha   90.00
_cell.angle_beta   90.00
_cell.angle_gamma   90.00
#
_symmetry.space_group_name_H-M   'P 1'
#
loop_
_entity.id
_entity.type
_entity.pdbx_description
1 polymer ?
#
loop_
_entity_poly.entity_id
_entity_poly.type
_entity_poly.pdbx_seq_one_letter_code
_entity_poly.pdbx_strand_id
1 'polypeptide(L)'
;MKHIFVTACCIILCSIPALGQKKAAHGAAMTDQQFVNFAAQTDMVEANLGQLAQTATATQPIKDYGQMLVTDHTNDYNQLYATAHQANLDVPNAIDAEHNKTTIDPFQKLKGAAFDHRFVREMIAGHTKAIEVYKKEAADAQNPALKAYAEAALPVLQKHLADAKDLEKAKSRAK
;
A
#
# COMPACT_ATOMS: atom_id res chain seq x y z
N MET A 1 73.12 -52.58 5.06
CA MET A 1 72.79 -51.14 5.07
C MET A 1 71.62 -50.93 4.16
N LYS A 2 70.38 -50.78 4.72
CA LYS A 2 69.11 -50.60 3.96
C LYS A 2 68.63 -49.18 4.23
N HIS A 3 68.62 -48.37 3.21
CA HIS A 3 68.12 -47.01 3.27
C HIS A 3 66.60 -47.07 3.05
N ILE A 4 65.83 -46.59 4.04
CA ILE A 4 64.36 -46.41 3.96
C ILE A 4 64.10 -44.98 3.51
N PHE A 5 63.50 -44.81 2.31
CA PHE A 5 63.02 -43.56 1.86
C PHE A 5 61.63 -43.37 2.43
N VAL A 6 61.44 -42.32 3.21
CA VAL A 6 60.14 -41.86 3.68
C VAL A 6 59.62 -40.80 2.70
N THR A 7 58.61 -41.15 1.95
CA THR A 7 57.94 -40.23 1.03
C THR A 7 56.90 -39.42 1.80
N ALA A 8 57.13 -38.11 1.95
CA ALA A 8 56.18 -37.19 2.56
C ALA A 8 55.07 -36.86 1.56
N CYS A 9 53.82 -37.27 1.87
CA CYS A 9 52.66 -36.96 1.11
C CYS A 9 52.10 -35.60 1.58
N CYS A 10 52.31 -34.54 0.78
CA CYS A 10 51.71 -33.23 1.00
C CYS A 10 50.23 -33.27 0.63
N ILE A 11 49.35 -33.24 1.62
CA ILE A 11 47.92 -33.07 1.42
C ILE A 11 47.67 -31.57 1.24
N ILE A 12 47.39 -31.15 -0.02
CA ILE A 12 46.94 -29.81 -0.32
C ILE A 12 45.46 -29.72 0.02
N LEU A 13 45.14 -29.03 1.13
CA LEU A 13 43.76 -28.64 1.42
C LEU A 13 43.35 -27.55 0.44
N CYS A 14 42.56 -27.91 -0.55
CA CYS A 14 41.83 -26.94 -1.38
C CYS A 14 40.71 -26.29 -0.53
N SER A 15 40.96 -25.07 -0.09
CA SER A 15 39.94 -24.23 0.52
C SER A 15 38.99 -23.73 -0.58
N ILE A 16 37.79 -24.29 -0.63
CA ILE A 16 36.73 -23.81 -1.51
C ILE A 16 36.16 -22.51 -0.88
N PRO A 17 36.22 -21.33 -1.56
CA PRO A 17 35.56 -20.17 -1.04
C PRO A 17 34.04 -20.41 -1.09
N ALA A 18 33.40 -20.34 0.08
CA ALA A 18 31.96 -20.33 0.17
C ALA A 18 31.42 -19.10 -0.65
N LEU A 19 30.83 -19.38 -1.80
CA LEU A 19 30.05 -18.39 -2.52
C LEU A 19 28.88 -17.95 -1.61
N GLY A 20 29.07 -16.80 -0.98
CA GLY A 20 28.02 -16.14 -0.25
C GLY A 20 26.83 -15.94 -1.19
N GLN A 21 25.76 -16.69 -0.97
CA GLN A 21 24.47 -16.44 -1.60
C GLN A 21 24.08 -15.01 -1.21
N LYS A 22 24.14 -14.09 -2.19
CA LYS A 22 23.49 -12.79 -2.07
C LYS A 22 22.01 -13.06 -1.82
N LYS A 23 21.59 -12.94 -0.55
CA LYS A 23 20.18 -12.83 -0.20
C LYS A 23 19.59 -11.77 -1.13
N ALA A 24 18.63 -12.17 -1.96
CA ALA A 24 17.92 -11.23 -2.82
C ALA A 24 17.49 -10.05 -1.95
N ALA A 25 17.86 -8.83 -2.34
CA ALA A 25 17.48 -7.63 -1.62
C ALA A 25 15.95 -7.58 -1.64
N HIS A 26 15.33 -7.94 -0.54
CA HIS A 26 13.94 -7.56 -0.26
C HIS A 26 13.94 -6.04 -0.38
N GLY A 27 13.11 -5.48 -1.27
CA GLY A 27 13.05 -4.04 -1.47
C GLY A 27 13.06 -3.36 -0.10
N ALA A 28 13.93 -2.34 0.06
CA ALA A 28 14.12 -1.67 1.35
C ALA A 28 12.76 -1.35 1.96
N ALA A 29 12.59 -1.67 3.25
CA ALA A 29 11.39 -1.31 3.98
C ALA A 29 11.18 0.21 3.89
N MET A 30 9.95 0.68 3.79
CA MET A 30 9.64 2.10 3.92
C MET A 30 10.14 2.59 5.29
N THR A 31 10.61 3.83 5.35
CA THR A 31 10.80 4.49 6.64
C THR A 31 9.44 4.87 7.20
N ASP A 32 9.34 5.04 8.52
CA ASP A 32 8.11 5.49 9.19
C ASP A 32 7.53 6.76 8.52
N GLN A 33 8.39 7.73 8.17
CA GLN A 33 7.95 8.94 7.47
C GLN A 33 7.43 8.67 6.06
N GLN A 34 8.01 7.72 5.33
CA GLN A 34 7.51 7.34 4.01
C GLN A 34 6.16 6.63 4.09
N PHE A 35 5.96 5.81 5.12
CA PHE A 35 4.67 5.20 5.37
C PHE A 35 3.60 6.25 5.72
N VAL A 36 3.89 7.18 6.63
CA VAL A 36 2.98 8.28 6.97
C VAL A 36 2.60 9.10 5.73
N ASN A 37 3.57 9.44 4.88
CA ASN A 37 3.30 10.16 3.64
C ASN A 37 2.40 9.35 2.70
N PHE A 38 2.68 8.05 2.53
CA PHE A 38 1.86 7.16 1.70
C PHE A 38 0.43 7.06 2.22
N ALA A 39 0.25 6.81 3.51
CA ALA A 39 -1.06 6.69 4.14
C ALA A 39 -1.88 7.97 4.01
N ALA A 40 -1.29 9.13 4.36
CA ALA A 40 -1.96 10.42 4.25
C ALA A 40 -2.39 10.76 2.82
N GLN A 41 -1.53 10.49 1.81
CA GLN A 41 -1.89 10.71 0.41
C GLN A 41 -3.01 9.76 -0.04
N THR A 42 -2.96 8.50 0.37
CA THR A 42 -4.02 7.51 0.08
C THR A 42 -5.36 8.00 0.63
N ASP A 43 -5.42 8.38 1.91
CA ASP A 43 -6.65 8.84 2.56
C ASP A 43 -7.24 10.06 1.87
N MET A 44 -6.41 11.08 1.61
CA MET A 44 -6.87 12.31 0.97
C MET A 44 -7.37 12.08 -0.46
N VAL A 45 -6.66 11.24 -1.23
CA VAL A 45 -7.04 10.91 -2.62
C VAL A 45 -8.34 10.13 -2.64
N GLU A 46 -8.49 9.09 -1.81
CA GLU A 46 -9.67 8.23 -1.82
C GLU A 46 -10.90 8.93 -1.26
N ALA A 47 -10.76 9.77 -0.23
CA ALA A 47 -11.84 10.64 0.22
C ALA A 47 -12.27 11.64 -0.86
N ASN A 48 -11.32 12.24 -1.61
CA ASN A 48 -11.64 13.16 -2.72
C ASN A 48 -12.37 12.44 -3.85
N LEU A 49 -11.93 11.26 -4.26
CA LEU A 49 -12.60 10.46 -5.29
C LEU A 49 -13.99 10.02 -4.83
N GLY A 50 -14.16 9.66 -3.55
CA GLY A 50 -15.45 9.36 -2.94
C GLY A 50 -16.41 10.57 -2.99
N GLN A 51 -15.91 11.77 -2.73
CA GLN A 51 -16.69 13.02 -2.86
C GLN A 51 -17.07 13.29 -4.32
N LEU A 52 -16.17 13.08 -5.27
CA LEU A 52 -16.48 13.20 -6.70
C LEU A 52 -17.58 12.23 -7.14
N ALA A 53 -17.63 11.03 -6.60
CA ALA A 53 -18.66 10.04 -6.91
C ALA A 53 -20.07 10.55 -6.63
N GLN A 54 -20.28 11.44 -5.65
CA GLN A 54 -21.60 11.96 -5.31
C GLN A 54 -22.27 12.71 -6.48
N THR A 55 -21.46 13.33 -7.35
CA THR A 55 -21.92 14.14 -8.49
C THR A 55 -21.55 13.60 -9.85
N ALA A 56 -20.59 12.69 -9.92
CA ALA A 56 -20.07 12.15 -11.18
C ALA A 56 -20.82 10.91 -11.67
N THR A 57 -21.41 10.12 -10.77
CA THR A 57 -22.22 8.93 -11.10
C THR A 57 -23.71 9.13 -10.87
N ALA A 58 -24.54 8.40 -11.63
CA ALA A 58 -25.97 8.24 -11.34
C ALA A 58 -26.26 6.95 -10.55
N THR A 59 -25.27 6.07 -10.38
CA THR A 59 -25.41 4.75 -9.79
C THR A 59 -25.39 4.84 -8.27
N GLN A 60 -26.51 4.55 -7.61
CA GLN A 60 -26.63 4.65 -6.15
C GLN A 60 -25.58 3.81 -5.40
N PRO A 61 -25.35 2.53 -5.73
CA PRO A 61 -24.31 1.74 -5.04
C PRO A 61 -22.91 2.36 -5.10
N ILE A 62 -22.57 3.08 -6.18
CA ILE A 62 -21.28 3.79 -6.29
C ILE A 62 -21.25 5.05 -5.43
N LYS A 63 -22.38 5.76 -5.32
CA LYS A 63 -22.48 6.89 -4.39
C LYS A 63 -22.33 6.42 -2.94
N ASP A 64 -23.03 5.34 -2.56
CA ASP A 64 -22.97 4.80 -1.22
C ASP A 64 -21.55 4.34 -0.85
N TYR A 65 -20.88 3.64 -1.77
CA TYR A 65 -19.49 3.25 -1.61
C TYR A 65 -18.57 4.50 -1.52
N GLY A 66 -18.74 5.48 -2.37
CA GLY A 66 -18.00 6.75 -2.32
C GLY A 66 -18.21 7.49 -0.99
N GLN A 67 -19.43 7.53 -0.45
CA GLN A 67 -19.71 8.15 0.84
C GLN A 67 -19.04 7.41 2.00
N MET A 68 -19.02 6.07 1.94
CA MET A 68 -18.27 5.24 2.90
C MET A 68 -16.78 5.59 2.87
N LEU A 69 -16.17 5.67 1.68
CA LEU A 69 -14.77 6.07 1.54
C LEU A 69 -14.49 7.44 2.15
N VAL A 70 -15.35 8.45 1.90
CA VAL A 70 -15.19 9.78 2.51
C VAL A 70 -15.15 9.69 4.02
N THR A 71 -16.07 8.93 4.61
CA THR A 71 -16.17 8.80 6.07
C THR A 71 -14.96 8.08 6.65
N ASP A 72 -14.64 6.91 6.09
CA ASP A 72 -13.62 6.04 6.66
C ASP A 72 -12.21 6.61 6.48
N HIS A 73 -11.88 7.13 5.28
CA HIS A 73 -10.56 7.73 5.03
C HIS A 73 -10.36 9.07 5.74
N THR A 74 -11.41 9.85 5.98
CA THR A 74 -11.32 11.04 6.84
C THR A 74 -11.00 10.65 8.29
N ASN A 75 -11.65 9.62 8.80
CA ASN A 75 -11.39 9.11 10.15
C ASN A 75 -9.98 8.51 10.26
N ASP A 76 -9.56 7.74 9.25
CA ASP A 76 -8.23 7.13 9.21
C ASP A 76 -7.12 8.19 9.17
N TYR A 77 -7.27 9.23 8.33
CA TYR A 77 -6.36 10.37 8.32
C TYR A 77 -6.23 11.04 9.68
N ASN A 78 -7.33 11.24 10.40
CA ASN A 78 -7.29 11.85 11.74
C ASN A 78 -6.55 10.95 12.75
N GLN A 79 -6.72 9.62 12.67
CA GLN A 79 -5.99 8.67 13.49
C GLN A 79 -4.51 8.63 13.15
N LEU A 80 -4.17 8.64 11.84
CA LEU A 80 -2.80 8.74 11.35
C LEU A 80 -2.14 10.01 11.88
N TYR A 81 -2.82 11.17 11.77
CA TYR A 81 -2.31 12.45 12.25
C TYR A 81 -1.95 12.39 13.73
N ALA A 82 -2.86 11.88 14.57
CA ALA A 82 -2.62 11.74 16.00
C ALA A 82 -1.44 10.80 16.31
N THR A 83 -1.35 9.67 15.60
CA THR A 83 -0.28 8.69 15.77
C THR A 83 1.08 9.22 15.33
N ALA A 84 1.14 9.84 14.16
CA ALA A 84 2.37 10.38 13.59
C ALA A 84 2.91 11.58 14.43
N HIS A 85 2.01 12.44 14.91
CA HIS A 85 2.38 13.54 15.77
C HIS A 85 3.05 13.06 17.08
N GLN A 86 2.53 11.99 17.69
CA GLN A 86 3.17 11.37 18.87
C GLN A 86 4.54 10.77 18.56
N ALA A 87 4.76 10.37 17.31
CA ALA A 87 6.04 9.85 16.82
C ALA A 87 7.00 10.94 16.31
N ASN A 88 6.63 12.24 16.40
CA ASN A 88 7.35 13.38 15.85
C ASN A 88 7.59 13.26 14.33
N LEU A 89 6.58 12.78 13.61
CA LEU A 89 6.58 12.66 12.15
C LEU A 89 5.65 13.71 11.55
N ASP A 90 6.02 14.21 10.37
CA ASP A 90 5.23 15.17 9.61
C ASP A 90 4.11 14.46 8.84
N VAL A 91 2.90 15.03 8.85
CA VAL A 91 1.75 14.51 8.08
C VAL A 91 1.40 15.49 6.98
N PRO A 92 1.43 15.09 5.71
CA PRO A 92 0.94 15.91 4.59
C PRO A 92 -0.51 16.33 4.82
N ASN A 93 -0.82 17.59 4.59
CA ASN A 93 -2.17 18.16 4.77
C ASN A 93 -2.84 18.56 3.46
N ALA A 94 -2.25 18.19 2.32
CA ALA A 94 -2.79 18.40 0.99
C ALA A 94 -2.37 17.27 0.05
N ILE A 95 -3.22 16.97 -0.93
CA ILE A 95 -2.86 16.06 -2.01
C ILE A 95 -1.71 16.69 -2.80
N ASP A 96 -0.65 15.94 -2.99
CA ASP A 96 0.53 16.42 -3.70
C ASP A 96 0.30 16.64 -5.20
N ALA A 97 1.22 17.34 -5.86
CA ALA A 97 1.09 17.69 -7.27
C ALA A 97 1.06 16.46 -8.19
N GLU A 98 1.74 15.38 -7.82
CA GLU A 98 1.77 14.14 -8.61
C GLU A 98 0.41 13.44 -8.55
N HIS A 99 -0.16 13.23 -7.37
CA HIS A 99 -1.50 12.63 -7.22
C HIS A 99 -2.60 13.51 -7.82
N ASN A 100 -2.50 14.83 -7.70
CA ASN A 100 -3.43 15.72 -8.40
C ASN A 100 -3.38 15.48 -9.91
N LYS A 101 -2.19 15.53 -10.52
CA LYS A 101 -1.99 15.38 -11.95
C LYS A 101 -2.37 13.99 -12.49
N THR A 102 -1.98 12.94 -11.79
CA THR A 102 -2.10 11.56 -12.29
C THR A 102 -3.44 10.91 -11.93
N THR A 103 -4.07 11.35 -10.85
CA THR A 103 -5.29 10.74 -10.31
C THR A 103 -6.46 11.72 -10.31
N ILE A 104 -6.40 12.83 -9.60
CA ILE A 104 -7.57 13.69 -9.39
C ILE A 104 -8.02 14.36 -10.67
N ASP A 105 -7.15 15.09 -11.39
CA ASP A 105 -7.49 15.83 -12.60
C ASP A 105 -8.12 14.96 -13.69
N PRO A 106 -7.63 13.72 -13.97
CA PRO A 106 -8.30 12.83 -14.89
C PRO A 106 -9.71 12.42 -14.48
N PHE A 107 -9.97 12.25 -13.17
CA PHE A 107 -11.29 11.89 -12.67
C PHE A 107 -12.31 13.03 -12.76
N GLN A 108 -11.89 14.27 -12.54
CA GLN A 108 -12.77 15.44 -12.62
C GLN A 108 -13.49 15.58 -13.97
N LYS A 109 -12.88 15.04 -15.05
CA LYS A 109 -13.42 15.09 -16.42
C LYS A 109 -14.39 13.95 -16.73
N LEU A 110 -14.52 12.96 -15.85
CA LEU A 110 -15.35 11.78 -16.08
C LEU A 110 -16.76 11.95 -15.47
N LYS A 111 -17.77 11.38 -16.15
CA LYS A 111 -19.16 11.32 -15.68
C LYS A 111 -19.80 9.98 -16.07
N GLY A 112 -20.83 9.60 -15.34
CA GLY A 112 -21.66 8.43 -15.63
C GLY A 112 -20.85 7.15 -15.74
N ALA A 113 -21.14 6.31 -16.72
CA ALA A 113 -20.52 4.99 -16.88
C ALA A 113 -18.98 5.01 -17.03
N ALA A 114 -18.42 6.09 -17.60
CA ALA A 114 -16.97 6.26 -17.72
C ALA A 114 -16.32 6.51 -16.35
N PHE A 115 -16.94 7.37 -15.53
CA PHE A 115 -16.53 7.56 -14.14
C PHE A 115 -16.63 6.24 -13.37
N ASP A 116 -17.78 5.58 -13.40
CA ASP A 116 -18.05 4.36 -12.66
C ASP A 116 -17.02 3.26 -12.96
N HIS A 117 -16.70 3.09 -14.25
CA HIS A 117 -15.73 2.07 -14.64
C HIS A 117 -14.32 2.36 -14.12
N ARG A 118 -13.87 3.60 -14.25
CA ARG A 118 -12.54 3.98 -13.80
C ARG A 118 -12.47 4.00 -12.28
N PHE A 119 -13.51 4.52 -11.60
CA PHE A 119 -13.56 4.61 -10.14
C PHE A 119 -13.43 3.23 -9.49
N VAL A 120 -14.26 2.25 -9.89
CA VAL A 120 -14.19 0.91 -9.31
C VAL A 120 -12.82 0.26 -9.53
N ARG A 121 -12.24 0.40 -10.71
CA ARG A 121 -10.89 -0.14 -10.99
C ARG A 121 -9.80 0.54 -10.18
N GLU A 122 -9.89 1.85 -10.00
CA GLU A 122 -8.96 2.61 -9.17
C GLU A 122 -9.04 2.15 -7.71
N MET A 123 -10.25 2.00 -7.17
CA MET A 123 -10.45 1.50 -5.82
C MET A 123 -9.90 0.08 -5.63
N ILE A 124 -10.08 -0.82 -6.59
CA ILE A 124 -9.49 -2.17 -6.54
C ILE A 124 -7.96 -2.09 -6.54
N ALA A 125 -7.38 -1.28 -7.42
CA ALA A 125 -5.92 -1.17 -7.52
C ALA A 125 -5.30 -0.49 -6.29
N GLY A 126 -5.88 0.64 -5.86
CA GLY A 126 -5.45 1.42 -4.70
C GLY A 126 -5.47 0.59 -3.41
N HIS A 127 -6.62 -0.02 -3.10
CA HIS A 127 -6.75 -0.85 -1.90
C HIS A 127 -5.88 -2.10 -1.94
N THR A 128 -5.68 -2.73 -3.11
CA THR A 128 -4.74 -3.85 -3.24
C THR A 128 -3.34 -3.41 -2.85
N LYS A 129 -2.90 -2.25 -3.36
CA LYS A 129 -1.58 -1.68 -3.04
C LYS A 129 -1.49 -1.27 -1.58
N ALA A 130 -2.50 -0.59 -1.05
CA ALA A 130 -2.54 -0.15 0.34
C ALA A 130 -2.43 -1.34 1.31
N ILE A 131 -3.20 -2.40 1.09
CA ILE A 131 -3.14 -3.61 1.93
C ILE A 131 -1.74 -4.25 1.94
N GLU A 132 -1.03 -4.26 0.82
CA GLU A 132 0.35 -4.76 0.77
C GLU A 132 1.30 -3.89 1.61
N VAL A 133 1.19 -2.57 1.50
CA VAL A 133 2.01 -1.61 2.25
C VAL A 133 1.71 -1.70 3.75
N TYR A 134 0.43 -1.68 4.14
CA TYR A 134 0.01 -1.75 5.54
C TYR A 134 0.38 -3.09 6.20
N LYS A 135 0.28 -4.21 5.48
CA LYS A 135 0.76 -5.51 5.98
C LYS A 135 2.26 -5.49 6.27
N LYS A 136 3.02 -4.84 5.40
CA LYS A 136 4.47 -4.73 5.58
C LYS A 136 4.80 -3.84 6.78
N GLU A 137 4.12 -2.71 6.91
CA GLU A 137 4.26 -1.82 8.06
C GLU A 137 3.89 -2.50 9.38
N ALA A 138 2.75 -3.20 9.42
CA ALA A 138 2.30 -3.99 10.55
C ALA A 138 3.32 -5.07 10.97
N ALA A 139 4.10 -5.60 10.04
CA ALA A 139 5.15 -6.59 10.32
C ALA A 139 6.47 -5.94 10.75
N ASP A 140 6.92 -4.92 10.03
CA ASP A 140 8.31 -4.46 9.99
C ASP A 140 8.53 -3.08 10.65
N ALA A 141 7.47 -2.30 10.95
CA ALA A 141 7.60 -0.96 11.51
C ALA A 141 8.45 -0.93 12.78
N GLN A 142 9.35 0.06 12.86
CA GLN A 142 10.18 0.28 14.06
C GLN A 142 9.39 1.01 15.15
N ASN A 143 8.46 1.88 14.76
CA ASN A 143 7.60 2.59 15.70
C ASN A 143 6.39 1.72 16.07
N PRO A 144 6.22 1.33 17.35
CA PRO A 144 5.13 0.45 17.76
C PRO A 144 3.73 1.08 17.60
N ALA A 145 3.62 2.42 17.64
CA ALA A 145 2.34 3.08 17.43
C ALA A 145 1.92 3.04 15.95
N LEU A 146 2.86 3.20 15.00
CA LEU A 146 2.59 3.04 13.57
C LEU A 146 2.29 1.59 13.22
N LYS A 147 2.98 0.65 13.85
CA LYS A 147 2.66 -0.78 13.71
C LYS A 147 1.21 -1.07 14.10
N ALA A 148 0.80 -0.62 15.30
CA ALA A 148 -0.57 -0.82 15.80
C ALA A 148 -1.61 -0.10 14.91
N TYR A 149 -1.30 1.10 14.42
CA TYR A 149 -2.14 1.82 13.47
C TYR A 149 -2.34 1.02 12.18
N ALA A 150 -1.25 0.53 11.58
CA ALA A 150 -1.33 -0.27 10.36
C ALA A 150 -2.12 -1.57 10.56
N GLU A 151 -1.94 -2.25 11.70
CA GLU A 151 -2.73 -3.44 12.06
C GLU A 151 -4.22 -3.13 12.16
N ALA A 152 -4.59 -2.01 12.78
CA ALA A 152 -5.98 -1.60 12.98
C ALA A 152 -6.69 -1.19 11.68
N ALA A 153 -6.00 -0.57 10.74
CA ALA A 153 -6.56 -0.14 9.45
C ALA A 153 -6.81 -1.30 8.47
N LEU A 154 -6.05 -2.39 8.56
CA LEU A 154 -6.13 -3.50 7.61
C LEU A 154 -7.53 -4.09 7.40
N PRO A 155 -8.37 -4.35 8.42
CA PRO A 155 -9.72 -4.86 8.22
C PRO A 155 -10.61 -3.93 7.39
N VAL A 156 -10.49 -2.61 7.59
CA VAL A 156 -11.25 -1.58 6.84
C VAL A 156 -10.83 -1.58 5.37
N LEU A 157 -9.52 -1.53 5.10
CA LEU A 157 -8.97 -1.58 3.74
C LEU A 157 -9.39 -2.87 3.00
N GLN A 158 -9.40 -4.02 3.70
CA GLN A 158 -9.84 -5.29 3.13
C GLN A 158 -11.34 -5.29 2.80
N LYS A 159 -12.16 -4.67 3.65
CA LYS A 159 -13.60 -4.49 3.39
C LYS A 159 -13.82 -3.61 2.17
N HIS A 160 -13.15 -2.47 2.07
CA HIS A 160 -13.25 -1.58 0.91
C HIS A 160 -12.88 -2.30 -0.38
N LEU A 161 -11.80 -3.10 -0.38
CA LEU A 161 -11.42 -3.92 -1.53
C LEU A 161 -12.48 -4.95 -1.92
N ALA A 162 -13.11 -5.59 -0.94
CA ALA A 162 -14.16 -6.56 -1.19
C ALA A 162 -15.39 -5.89 -1.81
N ASP A 163 -15.84 -4.77 -1.24
CA ASP A 163 -16.97 -4.00 -1.74
C ASP A 163 -16.72 -3.47 -3.17
N ALA A 164 -15.51 -2.97 -3.47
CA ALA A 164 -15.16 -2.54 -4.82
C ALA A 164 -15.21 -3.69 -5.85
N LYS A 165 -14.74 -4.88 -5.47
CA LYS A 165 -14.83 -6.09 -6.32
C LYS A 165 -16.28 -6.53 -6.54
N ASP A 166 -17.15 -6.36 -5.56
CA ASP A 166 -18.56 -6.70 -5.72
C ASP A 166 -19.29 -5.72 -6.64
N LEU A 167 -18.94 -4.41 -6.58
CA LEU A 167 -19.40 -3.42 -7.56
C LEU A 167 -18.96 -3.76 -8.99
N GLU A 168 -17.72 -4.23 -9.16
CA GLU A 168 -17.22 -4.66 -10.49
C GLU A 168 -18.01 -5.86 -11.02
N LYS A 169 -18.29 -6.87 -10.20
CA LYS A 169 -19.07 -8.06 -10.56
C LYS A 169 -20.53 -7.70 -10.88
N ALA A 170 -21.16 -6.83 -10.11
CA ALA A 170 -22.53 -6.40 -10.35
C ALA A 170 -22.67 -5.72 -11.72
N LYS A 171 -21.70 -4.87 -12.06
CA LYS A 171 -21.64 -4.20 -13.38
C LYS A 171 -21.44 -5.16 -14.55
N SER A 172 -20.68 -6.23 -14.37
CA SER A 172 -20.45 -7.24 -15.41
C SER A 172 -21.71 -8.05 -15.72
N ARG A 173 -22.61 -8.24 -14.73
CA ARG A 173 -23.87 -8.97 -14.88
C ARG A 173 -24.99 -8.14 -15.50
N ALA A 174 -24.87 -6.81 -15.50
CA ALA A 174 -25.87 -5.90 -16.05
C ALA A 174 -25.69 -5.59 -17.56
N LYS A 175 -24.66 -6.19 -18.19
CA LYS A 175 -24.39 -6.15 -19.63
C LYS A 175 -24.91 -7.40 -20.31
#